data_61bb9b25b1f08e15ae2f622b02ea1271
#
_entry.id   61bb9b25b1f08e15ae2f622b02ea1271
#
_cell.length_a   1.000
_cell.length_b   1.000
_cell.length_c   1.000
_cell.angle_alpha   90.00
_cell.angle_beta   90.00
_cell.angle_gamma   90.00
#
_symmetry.space_group_name_H-M   'P 1'
#
loop_
_entity.id
_entity.type
_entity.pdbx_description
1 polymer ?
#
loop_
_entity_poly.entity_id
_entity_poly.type
_entity_poly.pdbx_seq_one_letter_code
_entity_poly.pdbx_strand_id
1 'polypeptide(L)'
;MIPLSIHKDRVVLAYSGGLDTSVAIGWIGEATGREVVAVAVDVGQGGEDLEVIRQRALDCGAVEAYVADARDEFANDYCMPALKANALYEGTYPLVSALSRPVIARHLVTAAREFGAHTVAHGCTGKGNDQVRFEVSITSMAPDMDCISPVRDLALTRDVAIDYAEKHNLPIETTKHNPFSIDQNVWGRAIETGYLEDLWNAPTKDVYVYTDDPAYPPLPDEVILTFKEGIPVAIDGRDVSPLEAIQELNRRAGAQGVGRIDMVEDRLVGIKSREIYEAPGAVALIEAHRALEAVTLERMQHRYKRSMEQTWADLVYEAQWYSPLKRSMDAFIEDTQRYVNGDIRMVLHGGRATVNGRRSETGLYDFNLATYESGDTFDQSSSRGFIEIYGMQSKLAAARDVRAGNDRGF
;
A
#
# COMPACT_ATOMS: atom_id res chain seq x y z
N MET A 1 16.96 -39.64 31.70
CA MET A 1 16.90 -38.18 31.89
C MET A 1 17.56 -37.56 30.66
N ILE A 2 16.75 -37.07 29.72
CA ILE A 2 17.25 -36.26 28.59
C ILE A 2 17.58 -34.90 29.19
N PRO A 3 18.78 -34.33 28.98
CA PRO A 3 19.05 -32.99 29.44
C PRO A 3 18.06 -32.03 28.80
N LEU A 4 17.26 -31.32 29.59
CA LEU A 4 16.56 -30.15 29.16
C LEU A 4 17.63 -29.18 28.62
N SER A 5 17.73 -29.04 27.31
CA SER A 5 18.50 -27.97 26.71
C SER A 5 17.89 -26.68 27.25
N ILE A 6 18.68 -25.92 27.97
CA ILE A 6 18.35 -24.56 28.36
C ILE A 6 18.32 -23.80 27.04
N HIS A 7 17.14 -23.73 26.40
CA HIS A 7 16.95 -22.83 25.25
C HIS A 7 17.13 -21.42 25.83
N LYS A 8 18.17 -20.73 25.42
CA LYS A 8 18.28 -19.30 25.65
C LYS A 8 17.05 -18.64 25.06
N ASP A 9 16.47 -17.70 25.80
CA ASP A 9 15.38 -16.89 25.32
C ASP A 9 15.78 -16.23 23.96
N ARG A 10 14.90 -16.24 22.98
CA ARG A 10 15.18 -15.81 21.61
C ARG A 10 14.47 -14.51 21.28
N VAL A 11 15.08 -13.75 20.38
CA VAL A 11 14.50 -12.55 19.75
C VAL A 11 14.40 -12.79 18.26
N VAL A 12 13.22 -12.59 17.68
CA VAL A 12 13.04 -12.60 16.23
C VAL A 12 13.21 -11.18 15.70
N LEU A 13 14.18 -10.97 14.81
CA LEU A 13 14.51 -9.69 14.22
C LEU A 13 13.98 -9.59 12.79
N ALA A 14 13.21 -8.54 12.51
CA ALA A 14 12.91 -8.12 11.13
C ALA A 14 14.21 -7.72 10.44
N TYR A 15 14.63 -8.52 9.45
CA TYR A 15 15.95 -8.41 8.83
C TYR A 15 15.85 -7.97 7.37
N SER A 16 16.49 -6.86 7.04
CA SER A 16 16.51 -6.32 5.68
C SER A 16 17.83 -6.57 4.94
N GLY A 17 18.84 -7.10 5.62
CA GLY A 17 20.19 -7.26 5.05
C GLY A 17 21.05 -5.99 5.07
N GLY A 18 20.49 -4.85 5.46
CA GLY A 18 21.22 -3.57 5.57
C GLY A 18 22.08 -3.47 6.84
N LEU A 19 22.90 -2.39 6.90
CA LEU A 19 23.81 -2.12 8.01
C LEU A 19 23.12 -2.20 9.38
N ASP A 20 22.04 -1.43 9.56
CA ASP A 20 21.40 -1.26 10.87
C ASP A 20 20.83 -2.57 11.40
N THR A 21 20.18 -3.38 10.55
CA THR A 21 19.62 -4.66 10.96
C THR A 21 20.70 -5.75 11.12
N SER A 22 21.78 -5.70 10.36
CA SER A 22 22.90 -6.65 10.50
C SER A 22 23.68 -6.42 11.80
N VAL A 23 23.93 -5.17 12.15
CA VAL A 23 24.55 -4.80 13.45
C VAL A 23 23.60 -5.12 14.59
N ALA A 24 22.30 -4.92 14.43
CA ALA A 24 21.31 -5.21 15.46
C ALA A 24 21.34 -6.68 15.92
N ILE A 25 21.76 -7.63 15.08
CA ILE A 25 21.90 -9.04 15.48
C ILE A 25 22.85 -9.17 16.70
N GLY A 26 24.11 -8.75 16.54
CA GLY A 26 25.09 -8.82 17.63
C GLY A 26 24.75 -7.87 18.79
N TRP A 27 24.28 -6.66 18.48
CA TRP A 27 23.90 -5.65 19.46
C TRP A 27 22.78 -6.11 20.41
N ILE A 28 21.72 -6.74 19.90
CA ILE A 28 20.65 -7.33 20.70
C ILE A 28 21.21 -8.44 21.58
N GLY A 29 22.04 -9.33 21.00
CA GLY A 29 22.66 -10.42 21.73
C GLY A 29 23.50 -9.94 22.92
N GLU A 30 24.33 -8.92 22.75
CA GLU A 30 25.16 -8.33 23.81
C GLU A 30 24.31 -7.59 24.85
N ALA A 31 23.31 -6.82 24.44
CA ALA A 31 22.48 -6.03 25.33
C ALA A 31 21.51 -6.88 26.19
N THR A 32 21.01 -8.00 25.65
CA THR A 32 19.95 -8.80 26.28
C THR A 32 20.39 -10.19 26.75
N GLY A 33 21.53 -10.68 26.25
CA GLY A 33 21.99 -12.07 26.49
C GLY A 33 21.20 -13.12 25.72
N ARG A 34 20.31 -12.71 24.78
CA ARG A 34 19.41 -13.58 24.00
C ARG A 34 19.99 -13.96 22.66
N GLU A 35 19.54 -15.10 22.13
CA GLU A 35 19.85 -15.51 20.75
C GLU A 35 18.94 -14.78 19.77
N VAL A 36 19.49 -14.40 18.61
CA VAL A 36 18.74 -13.68 17.57
C VAL A 36 18.45 -14.60 16.39
N VAL A 37 17.19 -14.68 16.00
CA VAL A 37 16.69 -15.29 14.78
C VAL A 37 16.38 -14.18 13.79
N ALA A 38 17.05 -14.15 12.64
CA ALA A 38 16.82 -13.16 11.61
C ALA A 38 15.73 -13.62 10.64
N VAL A 39 14.75 -12.78 10.36
CA VAL A 39 13.64 -13.08 9.45
C VAL A 39 13.56 -12.01 8.36
N ALA A 40 13.86 -12.42 7.13
CA ALA A 40 13.64 -11.61 5.93
C ALA A 40 12.34 -12.05 5.25
N VAL A 41 11.53 -11.09 4.80
CA VAL A 41 10.27 -11.35 4.09
C VAL A 41 10.33 -10.73 2.70
N ASP A 42 10.20 -11.56 1.68
CA ASP A 42 10.13 -11.12 0.30
C ASP A 42 8.71 -10.64 -0.02
N VAL A 43 8.56 -9.35 -0.20
CA VAL A 43 7.34 -8.69 -0.68
C VAL A 43 7.55 -8.11 -2.10
N GLY A 44 8.59 -8.61 -2.81
CA GLY A 44 8.97 -8.15 -4.15
C GLY A 44 9.78 -6.87 -4.15
N GLN A 45 10.59 -6.65 -3.12
CA GLN A 45 11.48 -5.49 -3.03
C GLN A 45 12.63 -5.55 -4.03
N GLY A 46 12.88 -6.72 -4.65
CA GLY A 46 14.01 -6.89 -5.57
C GLY A 46 15.36 -6.70 -4.87
N GLY A 47 16.37 -6.35 -5.65
CA GLY A 47 17.70 -6.06 -5.13
C GLY A 47 18.58 -7.31 -5.01
N GLU A 48 19.21 -7.50 -3.86
CA GLU A 48 20.17 -8.57 -3.63
C GLU A 48 19.46 -9.95 -3.47
N ASP A 49 20.17 -11.01 -3.84
CA ASP A 49 19.69 -12.39 -3.66
C ASP A 49 19.38 -12.66 -2.17
N LEU A 50 18.20 -13.15 -1.92
CA LEU A 50 17.70 -13.42 -0.56
C LEU A 50 18.54 -14.50 0.16
N GLU A 51 19.15 -15.44 -0.56
CA GLU A 51 20.05 -16.40 0.04
C GLU A 51 21.35 -15.74 0.50
N VAL A 52 21.86 -14.74 -0.22
CA VAL A 52 22.99 -13.93 0.22
C VAL A 52 22.64 -13.13 1.48
N ILE A 53 21.42 -12.55 1.52
CA ILE A 53 20.90 -11.86 2.71
C ILE A 53 20.79 -12.83 3.89
N ARG A 54 20.26 -14.03 3.68
CA ARG A 54 20.16 -15.08 4.70
C ARG A 54 21.54 -15.47 5.26
N GLN A 55 22.50 -15.73 4.38
CA GLN A 55 23.86 -16.09 4.80
C GLN A 55 24.53 -14.95 5.59
N ARG A 56 24.36 -13.71 5.13
CA ARG A 56 24.88 -12.53 5.85
C ARG A 56 24.32 -12.45 7.26
N ALA A 57 23.04 -12.76 7.50
CA ALA A 57 22.47 -12.79 8.83
C ALA A 57 23.19 -13.80 9.75
N LEU A 58 23.48 -15.00 9.26
CA LEU A 58 24.24 -16.02 9.97
C LEU A 58 25.68 -15.56 10.25
N ASP A 59 26.33 -14.97 9.28
CA ASP A 59 27.70 -14.43 9.41
C ASP A 59 27.79 -13.25 10.41
N CYS A 60 26.68 -12.53 10.58
CA CYS A 60 26.54 -11.49 11.60
C CYS A 60 26.17 -12.01 13.00
N GLY A 61 26.00 -13.33 13.16
CA GLY A 61 25.81 -13.98 14.47
C GLY A 61 24.37 -14.37 14.79
N ALA A 62 23.44 -14.33 13.83
CA ALA A 62 22.12 -14.93 14.01
C ALA A 62 22.25 -16.44 14.19
N VAL A 63 21.52 -17.02 15.16
CA VAL A 63 21.52 -18.49 15.38
C VAL A 63 20.72 -19.24 14.34
N GLU A 64 19.73 -18.55 13.75
CA GLU A 64 18.90 -19.00 12.65
C GLU A 64 18.61 -17.82 11.72
N ALA A 65 18.47 -18.08 10.43
CA ALA A 65 18.05 -17.09 9.46
C ALA A 65 17.00 -17.69 8.50
N TYR A 66 15.85 -17.08 8.44
CA TYR A 66 14.69 -17.52 7.68
C TYR A 66 14.32 -16.48 6.62
N VAL A 67 13.99 -16.95 5.41
CA VAL A 67 13.47 -16.11 4.33
C VAL A 67 12.08 -16.61 3.96
N ALA A 68 11.08 -15.74 4.04
CA ALA A 68 9.70 -16.01 3.63
C ALA A 68 9.44 -15.37 2.25
N ASP A 69 9.06 -16.15 1.25
CA ASP A 69 8.48 -15.61 0.02
C ASP A 69 7.00 -15.29 0.26
N ALA A 70 6.70 -14.01 0.41
CA ALA A 70 5.36 -13.50 0.66
C ALA A 70 4.79 -12.70 -0.52
N ARG A 71 5.38 -12.79 -1.72
CA ARG A 71 4.97 -11.96 -2.87
C ARG A 71 3.53 -12.22 -3.29
N ASP A 72 3.15 -13.48 -3.44
CA ASP A 72 1.77 -13.86 -3.79
C ASP A 72 0.78 -13.53 -2.67
N GLU A 73 1.15 -13.80 -1.41
CA GLU A 73 0.37 -13.42 -0.25
C GLU A 73 0.15 -11.89 -0.19
N PHE A 74 1.22 -11.12 -0.37
CA PHE A 74 1.15 -9.67 -0.35
C PHE A 74 0.25 -9.14 -1.47
N ALA A 75 0.39 -9.67 -2.69
CA ALA A 75 -0.47 -9.28 -3.80
C ALA A 75 -1.95 -9.62 -3.53
N ASN A 76 -2.26 -10.85 -3.12
CA ASN A 76 -3.64 -11.32 -2.95
C ASN A 76 -4.33 -10.77 -1.70
N ASP A 77 -3.65 -10.83 -0.54
CA ASP A 77 -4.28 -10.61 0.76
C ASP A 77 -4.14 -9.16 1.26
N TYR A 78 -3.28 -8.35 0.62
CA TYR A 78 -3.05 -6.96 1.02
C TYR A 78 -3.27 -5.96 -0.12
N CYS A 79 -2.69 -6.19 -1.31
CA CYS A 79 -2.85 -5.27 -2.44
C CYS A 79 -4.27 -5.36 -3.03
N MET A 80 -4.86 -6.55 -3.16
CA MET A 80 -6.21 -6.67 -3.72
C MET A 80 -7.30 -6.10 -2.80
N PRO A 81 -7.30 -6.28 -1.48
CA PRO A 81 -8.19 -5.52 -0.59
C PRO A 81 -8.03 -4.00 -0.71
N ALA A 82 -6.79 -3.50 -0.85
CA ALA A 82 -6.55 -2.07 -1.07
C ALA A 82 -7.09 -1.59 -2.43
N LEU A 83 -6.98 -2.41 -3.48
CA LEU A 83 -7.57 -2.14 -4.79
C LEU A 83 -9.10 -2.07 -4.69
N LYS A 84 -9.75 -3.08 -4.09
CA LYS A 84 -11.22 -3.12 -3.88
C LYS A 84 -11.71 -1.92 -3.07
N ALA A 85 -10.89 -1.43 -2.13
CA ALA A 85 -11.16 -0.23 -1.35
C ALA A 85 -10.86 1.07 -2.12
N ASN A 86 -10.27 1.03 -3.32
CA ASN A 86 -9.71 2.19 -4.03
C ASN A 86 -8.82 3.06 -3.12
N ALA A 87 -8.02 2.43 -2.27
CA ALA A 87 -7.39 3.04 -1.13
C ALA A 87 -6.27 4.01 -1.51
N LEU A 88 -6.45 5.27 -1.16
CA LEU A 88 -5.45 6.34 -1.32
C LEU A 88 -5.43 7.18 -0.04
N TYR A 89 -4.34 7.11 0.72
CA TYR A 89 -4.16 8.01 1.87
C TYR A 89 -4.05 9.47 1.38
N GLU A 90 -4.78 10.36 2.05
CA GLU A 90 -4.92 11.77 1.63
C GLU A 90 -5.30 11.93 0.15
N GLY A 91 -6.04 10.94 -0.39
CA GLY A 91 -6.52 10.94 -1.77
C GLY A 91 -5.44 10.70 -2.84
N THR A 92 -4.20 10.44 -2.46
CA THR A 92 -3.05 10.42 -3.37
C THR A 92 -2.14 9.21 -3.19
N TYR A 93 -1.77 8.85 -1.98
CA TYR A 93 -0.80 7.80 -1.67
C TYR A 93 -1.41 6.40 -1.66
N PRO A 94 -1.00 5.47 -2.56
CA PRO A 94 -1.56 4.12 -2.65
C PRO A 94 -1.01 3.15 -1.59
N LEU A 95 -0.54 3.64 -0.44
CA LEU A 95 -0.18 2.87 0.75
C LEU A 95 0.99 1.88 0.58
N VAL A 96 1.94 2.17 -0.29
CA VAL A 96 3.05 1.27 -0.67
C VAL A 96 3.72 0.61 0.55
N SER A 97 4.28 1.41 1.46
CA SER A 97 4.94 0.90 2.66
C SER A 97 3.93 0.43 3.72
N ALA A 98 2.80 1.12 3.85
CA ALA A 98 1.80 0.81 4.88
C ALA A 98 1.17 -0.58 4.70
N LEU A 99 0.99 -1.04 3.45
CA LEU A 99 0.45 -2.37 3.15
C LEU A 99 1.45 -3.50 3.43
N SER A 100 2.76 -3.27 3.27
CA SER A 100 3.76 -4.33 3.47
C SER A 100 4.06 -4.62 4.95
N ARG A 101 3.88 -3.66 5.84
CA ARG A 101 4.23 -3.85 7.27
C ARG A 101 3.36 -4.89 7.98
N PRO A 102 2.03 -4.95 7.80
CA PRO A 102 1.22 -6.00 8.42
C PRO A 102 1.55 -7.43 7.94
N VAL A 103 1.89 -7.64 6.66
CA VAL A 103 2.32 -8.97 6.20
C VAL A 103 3.67 -9.35 6.81
N ILE A 104 4.63 -8.44 6.85
CA ILE A 104 5.94 -8.69 7.48
C ILE A 104 5.74 -9.00 8.97
N ALA A 105 4.95 -8.21 9.70
CA ALA A 105 4.65 -8.45 11.11
C ALA A 105 4.01 -9.82 11.36
N ARG A 106 3.14 -10.31 10.45
CA ARG A 106 2.54 -11.65 10.54
C ARG A 106 3.61 -12.75 10.45
N HIS A 107 4.55 -12.62 9.52
CA HIS A 107 5.66 -13.57 9.39
C HIS A 107 6.58 -13.53 10.62
N LEU A 108 6.86 -12.36 11.18
CA LEU A 108 7.65 -12.23 12.41
C LEU A 108 6.98 -12.91 13.61
N VAL A 109 5.68 -12.70 13.80
CA VAL A 109 4.91 -13.37 14.87
C VAL A 109 4.87 -14.88 14.67
N THR A 110 4.71 -15.34 13.43
CA THR A 110 4.73 -16.78 13.10
C THR A 110 6.09 -17.39 13.42
N ALA A 111 7.16 -16.77 12.98
CA ALA A 111 8.52 -17.21 13.28
C ALA A 111 8.81 -17.17 14.79
N ALA A 112 8.37 -16.13 15.50
CA ALA A 112 8.56 -16.04 16.94
C ALA A 112 7.93 -17.23 17.68
N ARG A 113 6.71 -17.62 17.30
CA ARG A 113 6.05 -18.81 17.86
C ARG A 113 6.76 -20.11 17.51
N GLU A 114 7.23 -20.25 16.25
CA GLU A 114 7.94 -21.43 15.79
C GLU A 114 9.28 -21.62 16.52
N PHE A 115 10.03 -20.53 16.70
CA PHE A 115 11.33 -20.55 17.36
C PHE A 115 11.26 -20.38 18.89
N GLY A 116 10.06 -20.33 19.47
CA GLY A 116 9.86 -20.19 20.92
C GLY A 116 10.31 -18.85 21.48
N ALA A 117 10.27 -17.79 20.67
CA ALA A 117 10.61 -16.43 21.09
C ALA A 117 9.35 -15.69 21.60
N HIS A 118 9.53 -14.89 22.63
CA HIS A 118 8.50 -13.98 23.16
C HIS A 118 8.74 -12.53 22.82
N THR A 119 9.82 -12.23 22.09
CA THR A 119 10.20 -10.86 21.71
C THR A 119 10.47 -10.79 20.21
N VAL A 120 9.90 -9.77 19.58
CA VAL A 120 10.17 -9.37 18.20
C VAL A 120 10.96 -8.07 18.19
N ALA A 121 11.90 -7.92 17.27
CA ALA A 121 12.69 -6.70 17.10
C ALA A 121 12.56 -6.17 15.67
N HIS A 122 12.68 -4.84 15.51
CA HIS A 122 12.74 -4.17 14.20
C HIS A 122 13.75 -3.02 14.22
N GLY A 123 14.28 -2.67 13.03
CA GLY A 123 15.29 -1.62 12.85
C GLY A 123 14.74 -0.20 12.63
N CYS A 124 13.46 0.06 12.91
CA CYS A 124 12.84 1.35 12.62
C CYS A 124 13.24 2.42 13.65
N THR A 125 13.35 3.67 13.17
CA THR A 125 13.62 4.84 14.02
C THR A 125 12.34 5.35 14.70
N GLY A 126 12.47 6.12 15.78
CA GLY A 126 11.36 6.74 16.49
C GLY A 126 10.65 7.88 15.73
N LYS A 127 11.16 8.30 14.55
CA LYS A 127 10.59 9.38 13.72
C LYS A 127 9.68 8.86 12.61
N GLY A 128 9.78 7.58 12.26
CA GLY A 128 9.03 6.98 11.16
C GLY A 128 7.70 6.35 11.61
N ASN A 129 6.76 6.21 10.66
CA ASN A 129 5.49 5.51 10.90
C ASN A 129 5.68 4.00 11.08
N ASP A 130 6.72 3.43 10.51
CA ASP A 130 6.91 1.98 10.42
C ASP A 130 7.07 1.30 11.78
N GLN A 131 7.70 1.98 12.76
CA GLN A 131 7.73 1.47 14.14
C GLN A 131 6.31 1.25 14.68
N VAL A 132 5.40 2.20 14.44
CA VAL A 132 4.00 2.10 14.88
C VAL A 132 3.32 0.94 14.14
N ARG A 133 3.55 0.81 12.83
CA ARG A 133 2.96 -0.25 12.01
C ARG A 133 3.40 -1.65 12.45
N PHE A 134 4.68 -1.84 12.78
CA PHE A 134 5.17 -3.11 13.32
C PHE A 134 4.59 -3.39 14.70
N GLU A 135 4.77 -2.48 15.66
CA GLU A 135 4.41 -2.73 17.04
C GLU A 135 2.91 -2.92 17.23
N VAL A 136 2.08 -2.07 16.61
CA VAL A 136 0.62 -2.21 16.67
C VAL A 136 0.14 -3.49 15.98
N SER A 137 0.72 -3.86 14.83
CA SER A 137 0.38 -5.12 14.16
C SER A 137 0.73 -6.32 15.01
N ILE A 138 1.94 -6.35 15.59
CA ILE A 138 2.41 -7.44 16.46
C ILE A 138 1.50 -7.55 17.70
N THR A 139 1.26 -6.45 18.40
CA THR A 139 0.40 -6.42 19.59
C THR A 139 -1.03 -6.85 19.28
N SER A 140 -1.56 -6.49 18.11
CA SER A 140 -2.91 -6.87 17.69
C SER A 140 -3.05 -8.36 17.40
N MET A 141 -1.99 -9.03 16.93
CA MET A 141 -1.98 -10.47 16.64
C MET A 141 -1.51 -11.32 17.82
N ALA A 142 -0.61 -10.79 18.63
CA ALA A 142 0.08 -11.52 19.71
C ALA A 142 0.30 -10.59 20.91
N PRO A 143 -0.74 -10.32 21.72
CA PRO A 143 -0.67 -9.38 22.86
C PRO A 143 0.25 -9.87 23.98
N ASP A 144 0.72 -11.11 23.91
CA ASP A 144 1.68 -11.75 24.80
C ASP A 144 3.14 -11.59 24.36
N MET A 145 3.39 -10.93 23.22
CA MET A 145 4.74 -10.70 22.70
C MET A 145 5.21 -9.27 22.99
N ASP A 146 6.47 -9.18 23.40
CA ASP A 146 7.17 -7.89 23.51
C ASP A 146 7.72 -7.46 22.14
N CYS A 147 7.81 -6.16 21.91
CA CYS A 147 8.46 -5.59 20.73
C CYS A 147 9.55 -4.59 21.16
N ILE A 148 10.75 -4.71 20.58
CA ILE A 148 11.86 -3.80 20.82
C ILE A 148 12.41 -3.20 19.52
N SER A 149 12.87 -1.97 19.60
CA SER A 149 13.63 -1.31 18.51
C SER A 149 15.04 -1.00 19.01
N PRO A 150 16.09 -1.68 18.54
CA PRO A 150 17.46 -1.41 18.97
C PRO A 150 17.88 0.06 18.77
N VAL A 151 17.41 0.70 17.72
CA VAL A 151 17.70 2.11 17.43
C VAL A 151 17.11 3.04 18.50
N ARG A 152 15.87 2.80 18.90
CA ARG A 152 15.15 3.62 19.90
C ARG A 152 15.47 3.20 21.33
N ASP A 153 15.46 1.90 21.61
CA ASP A 153 15.42 1.36 22.95
C ASP A 153 16.81 0.96 23.47
N LEU A 154 17.74 0.67 22.56
CA LEU A 154 19.09 0.18 22.86
C LEU A 154 20.21 1.12 22.37
N ALA A 155 19.89 2.37 22.03
CA ALA A 155 20.80 3.42 21.59
C ALA A 155 21.68 3.05 20.37
N LEU A 156 21.20 2.16 19.49
CA LEU A 156 21.89 1.80 18.25
C LEU A 156 21.66 2.89 17.20
N THR A 157 22.43 3.98 17.28
CA THR A 157 22.45 5.02 16.25
C THR A 157 23.27 4.57 15.04
N ARG A 158 23.16 5.27 13.91
CA ARG A 158 23.91 4.93 12.69
C ARG A 158 25.42 4.97 12.89
N ASP A 159 25.92 5.98 13.61
CA ASP A 159 27.36 6.10 13.90
C ASP A 159 27.84 4.93 14.77
N VAL A 160 27.05 4.58 15.81
CA VAL A 160 27.32 3.42 16.66
C VAL A 160 27.28 2.12 15.85
N ALA A 161 26.37 2.01 14.89
CA ALA A 161 26.27 0.83 14.02
C ALA A 161 27.51 0.70 13.10
N ILE A 162 28.02 1.80 12.57
CA ILE A 162 29.24 1.81 11.74
C ILE A 162 30.44 1.39 12.59
N ASP A 163 30.65 2.03 13.74
CA ASP A 163 31.75 1.71 14.66
C ASP A 163 31.70 0.24 15.12
N TYR A 164 30.50 -0.27 15.41
CA TYR A 164 30.28 -1.67 15.78
C TYR A 164 30.66 -2.62 14.64
N ALA A 165 30.18 -2.33 13.42
CA ALA A 165 30.45 -3.15 12.24
C ALA A 165 31.96 -3.24 11.93
N GLU A 166 32.68 -2.12 12.03
CA GLU A 166 34.13 -2.07 11.86
C GLU A 166 34.88 -2.86 12.93
N LYS A 167 34.50 -2.64 14.21
CA LYS A 167 35.13 -3.33 15.35
C LYS A 167 34.96 -4.86 15.27
N HIS A 168 33.81 -5.34 14.78
CA HIS A 168 33.51 -6.77 14.72
C HIS A 168 33.78 -7.38 13.34
N ASN A 169 34.34 -6.62 12.37
CA ASN A 169 34.60 -7.02 11.00
C ASN A 169 33.39 -7.68 10.33
N LEU A 170 32.21 -7.10 10.51
CA LEU A 170 30.99 -7.65 9.93
C LEU A 170 31.03 -7.56 8.39
N PRO A 171 30.53 -8.57 7.66
CA PRO A 171 30.56 -8.61 6.19
C PRO A 171 29.49 -7.68 5.58
N ILE A 172 29.59 -6.40 5.89
CA ILE A 172 28.64 -5.38 5.46
C ILE A 172 29.44 -4.33 4.70
N GLU A 173 29.04 -4.06 3.46
CA GLU A 173 29.59 -2.91 2.75
C GLU A 173 29.06 -1.63 3.38
N THR A 174 29.93 -0.92 4.11
CA THR A 174 29.67 0.45 4.57
C THR A 174 29.76 1.42 3.39
N THR A 175 29.08 1.09 2.28
CA THR A 175 29.17 1.88 1.06
C THR A 175 28.47 3.22 1.17
N LYS A 176 29.07 4.15 0.47
CA LYS A 176 28.71 5.54 0.30
C LYS A 176 27.20 5.77 0.27
N HIS A 177 26.79 6.68 1.10
CA HIS A 177 25.49 7.32 1.13
C HIS A 177 24.71 7.26 -0.18
N ASN A 178 23.73 6.36 -0.26
CA ASN A 178 22.54 6.75 -0.95
C ASN A 178 21.93 7.89 -0.10
N PRO A 179 21.78 9.10 -0.63
CA PRO A 179 21.25 10.23 0.14
C PRO A 179 19.77 10.00 0.51
N PHE A 180 19.14 9.01 -0.11
CA PHE A 180 17.72 8.69 0.07
C PHE A 180 17.51 7.47 0.94
N SER A 181 16.49 7.52 1.76
CA SER A 181 15.84 6.33 2.33
C SER A 181 14.87 5.78 1.29
N ILE A 182 14.97 4.49 1.00
CA ILE A 182 14.17 3.82 -0.03
C ILE A 182 13.49 2.60 0.58
N ASP A 183 12.18 2.50 0.36
CA ASP A 183 11.38 1.32 0.66
C ASP A 183 10.61 0.91 -0.60
N GLN A 184 10.64 -0.37 -0.96
CA GLN A 184 9.99 -0.85 -2.18
C GLN A 184 9.44 -2.26 -2.02
N ASN A 185 8.41 -2.55 -2.81
CA ASN A 185 7.74 -3.84 -2.89
C ASN A 185 7.02 -3.96 -4.24
N VAL A 186 6.27 -5.03 -4.47
CA VAL A 186 5.54 -5.19 -5.76
C VAL A 186 4.52 -4.09 -6.02
N TRP A 187 3.98 -3.43 -4.97
CA TRP A 187 2.95 -2.39 -5.11
C TRP A 187 3.51 -1.02 -5.47
N GLY A 188 4.77 -0.77 -5.18
CA GLY A 188 5.45 0.46 -5.52
C GLY A 188 6.73 0.72 -4.74
N ARG A 189 7.22 1.95 -4.82
CA ARG A 189 8.46 2.41 -4.23
C ARG A 189 8.26 3.77 -3.55
N ALA A 190 8.79 3.93 -2.35
CA ALA A 190 8.83 5.16 -1.57
C ALA A 190 10.27 5.67 -1.47
N ILE A 191 10.46 6.96 -1.64
CA ILE A 191 11.76 7.62 -1.58
C ILE A 191 11.63 8.89 -0.74
N GLU A 192 12.44 9.01 0.29
CA GLU A 192 12.48 10.15 1.20
C GLU A 192 13.91 10.54 1.59
N THR A 193 14.05 11.63 2.32
CA THR A 193 15.30 12.17 2.91
C THR A 193 16.25 12.85 1.93
N GLY A 194 17.42 13.23 2.41
CA GLY A 194 18.43 13.91 1.63
C GLY A 194 17.98 15.30 1.16
N TYR A 195 18.32 15.67 -0.06
CA TYR A 195 17.97 16.99 -0.61
C TYR A 195 16.47 17.17 -0.86
N LEU A 196 15.67 16.09 -0.83
CA LEU A 196 14.21 16.13 -0.96
C LEU A 196 13.53 16.74 0.27
N GLU A 197 14.21 16.80 1.42
CA GLU A 197 13.68 17.43 2.65
C GLU A 197 13.46 18.95 2.47
N ASP A 198 14.18 19.59 1.59
CA ASP A 198 13.85 20.94 1.15
C ASP A 198 12.72 20.90 0.12
N LEU A 199 11.54 21.38 0.51
CA LEU A 199 10.32 21.32 -0.31
C LEU A 199 10.44 22.09 -1.64
N TRP A 200 11.42 22.97 -1.81
CA TRP A 200 11.66 23.73 -3.04
C TRP A 200 12.51 22.96 -4.06
N ASN A 201 13.18 21.91 -3.65
CA ASN A 201 14.00 21.10 -4.54
C ASN A 201 13.12 20.16 -5.39
N ALA A 202 13.28 20.23 -6.71
CA ALA A 202 12.65 19.28 -7.61
C ALA A 202 13.35 17.90 -7.52
N PRO A 203 12.62 16.78 -7.54
CA PRO A 203 13.23 15.46 -7.65
C PRO A 203 14.05 15.35 -8.94
N THR A 204 15.25 14.85 -8.84
CA THR A 204 16.15 14.61 -9.99
C THR A 204 15.81 13.27 -10.66
N LYS A 205 16.33 13.03 -11.87
CA LYS A 205 16.00 11.82 -12.64
C LYS A 205 16.40 10.52 -11.95
N ASP A 206 17.46 10.54 -11.18
CA ASP A 206 18.01 9.40 -10.43
C ASP A 206 17.14 8.97 -9.25
N VAL A 207 16.19 9.80 -8.83
CA VAL A 207 15.16 9.42 -7.85
C VAL A 207 14.25 8.30 -8.40
N TYR A 208 13.96 8.34 -9.71
CA TYR A 208 13.00 7.47 -10.36
C TYR A 208 13.66 6.23 -10.98
N VAL A 209 13.12 5.05 -10.63
CA VAL A 209 13.60 3.73 -11.11
C VAL A 209 12.49 2.90 -11.73
N TYR A 210 11.25 3.03 -11.22
CA TYR A 210 10.11 2.29 -11.72
C TYR A 210 9.40 2.98 -12.88
N THR A 211 9.70 4.28 -13.10
CA THR A 211 9.00 5.11 -14.07
C THR A 211 9.95 5.88 -14.96
N ASP A 212 9.70 5.83 -16.27
CA ASP A 212 10.39 6.65 -17.24
C ASP A 212 9.90 8.11 -17.22
N ASP A 213 10.63 9.01 -17.87
CA ASP A 213 10.32 10.44 -17.89
C ASP A 213 9.01 10.72 -18.67
N PRO A 214 7.93 11.16 -18.00
CA PRO A 214 6.66 11.42 -18.67
C PRO A 214 6.68 12.56 -19.68
N ALA A 215 7.75 13.38 -19.68
CA ALA A 215 7.94 14.44 -20.69
C ALA A 215 8.37 13.89 -22.07
N TYR A 216 8.91 12.67 -22.08
CA TYR A 216 9.40 12.01 -23.30
C TYR A 216 8.86 10.58 -23.40
N PRO A 217 7.52 10.39 -23.42
CA PRO A 217 6.93 9.06 -23.40
C PRO A 217 7.16 8.35 -24.74
N PRO A 218 7.24 7.01 -24.75
CA PRO A 218 7.12 6.25 -26.00
C PRO A 218 5.71 6.40 -26.61
N LEU A 219 5.44 5.68 -27.70
CA LEU A 219 4.08 5.63 -28.26
C LEU A 219 3.06 5.20 -27.20
N PRO A 220 1.81 5.73 -27.26
CA PRO A 220 0.76 5.33 -26.32
C PRO A 220 0.60 3.81 -26.26
N ASP A 221 0.49 3.26 -25.05
CA ASP A 221 0.27 1.84 -24.81
C ASP A 221 -1.20 1.62 -24.42
N GLU A 222 -1.96 0.92 -25.27
CA GLU A 222 -3.32 0.52 -24.97
C GLU A 222 -3.33 -0.83 -24.24
N VAL A 223 -4.05 -0.91 -23.13
CA VAL A 223 -4.20 -2.12 -22.32
C VAL A 223 -5.67 -2.39 -22.02
N ILE A 224 -6.06 -3.67 -22.09
CA ILE A 224 -7.38 -4.14 -21.67
C ILE A 224 -7.21 -4.96 -20.40
N LEU A 225 -7.85 -4.51 -19.32
CA LEU A 225 -7.87 -5.19 -18.03
C LEU A 225 -9.22 -5.85 -17.82
N THR A 226 -9.22 -7.17 -17.63
CA THR A 226 -10.42 -7.93 -17.26
C THR A 226 -10.46 -8.15 -15.76
N PHE A 227 -11.59 -7.79 -15.16
CA PHE A 227 -11.84 -7.94 -13.72
C PHE A 227 -12.92 -8.99 -13.44
N LYS A 228 -12.74 -9.73 -12.35
CA LYS A 228 -13.75 -10.59 -11.75
C LYS A 228 -13.81 -10.31 -10.24
N GLU A 229 -14.99 -9.94 -9.75
CA GLU A 229 -15.21 -9.57 -8.34
C GLU A 229 -14.19 -8.53 -7.83
N GLY A 230 -13.92 -7.50 -8.67
CA GLY A 230 -12.99 -6.42 -8.38
C GLY A 230 -11.50 -6.78 -8.45
N ILE A 231 -11.15 -8.01 -8.83
CA ILE A 231 -9.76 -8.47 -8.96
C ILE A 231 -9.39 -8.57 -10.45
N PRO A 232 -8.21 -8.09 -10.88
CA PRO A 232 -7.75 -8.27 -12.24
C PRO A 232 -7.41 -9.74 -12.47
N VAL A 233 -7.98 -10.34 -13.52
CA VAL A 233 -7.81 -11.76 -13.87
C VAL A 233 -7.22 -11.97 -15.26
N ALA A 234 -7.21 -10.95 -16.12
CA ALA A 234 -6.54 -11.00 -17.41
C ALA A 234 -6.05 -9.62 -17.87
N ILE A 235 -4.99 -9.61 -18.66
CA ILE A 235 -4.45 -8.44 -19.37
C ILE A 235 -4.37 -8.79 -20.86
N ASP A 236 -5.03 -7.98 -21.69
CA ASP A 236 -5.10 -8.17 -23.15
C ASP A 236 -5.55 -9.60 -23.55
N GLY A 237 -6.48 -10.18 -22.77
CA GLY A 237 -7.01 -11.53 -22.95
C GLY A 237 -6.11 -12.67 -22.47
N ARG A 238 -4.94 -12.39 -21.88
CA ARG A 238 -4.07 -13.37 -21.23
C ARG A 238 -4.38 -13.42 -19.74
N ASP A 239 -4.71 -14.61 -19.24
CA ASP A 239 -4.93 -14.83 -17.80
C ASP A 239 -3.69 -14.46 -16.99
N VAL A 240 -3.91 -13.81 -15.86
CA VAL A 240 -2.86 -13.38 -14.93
C VAL A 240 -3.31 -13.58 -13.48
N SER A 241 -2.35 -13.88 -12.60
CA SER A 241 -2.54 -13.75 -11.14
C SER A 241 -2.49 -12.26 -10.73
N PRO A 242 -2.97 -11.89 -9.53
CA PRO A 242 -2.82 -10.54 -9.00
C PRO A 242 -1.37 -10.06 -8.98
N LEU A 243 -0.41 -10.91 -8.60
CA LEU A 243 1.01 -10.59 -8.63
C LEU A 243 1.50 -10.27 -10.04
N GLU A 244 1.18 -11.13 -11.01
CA GLU A 244 1.53 -10.90 -12.42
C GLU A 244 0.88 -9.64 -12.99
N ALA A 245 -0.38 -9.36 -12.62
CA ALA A 245 -1.08 -8.14 -13.04
C ALA A 245 -0.37 -6.88 -12.53
N ILE A 246 0.02 -6.85 -11.26
CA ILE A 246 0.76 -5.72 -10.67
C ILE A 246 2.11 -5.56 -11.38
N GLN A 247 2.88 -6.63 -11.54
CA GLN A 247 4.21 -6.60 -12.16
C GLN A 247 4.15 -6.14 -13.62
N GLU A 248 3.21 -6.66 -14.41
CA GLU A 248 3.05 -6.26 -15.81
C GLU A 248 2.63 -4.80 -15.94
N LEU A 249 1.73 -4.32 -15.08
CA LEU A 249 1.34 -2.92 -15.09
C LEU A 249 2.44 -2.00 -14.53
N ASN A 250 3.23 -2.45 -13.57
CA ASN A 250 4.42 -1.70 -13.14
C ASN A 250 5.36 -1.48 -14.33
N ARG A 251 5.59 -2.50 -15.14
CA ARG A 251 6.43 -2.41 -16.34
C ARG A 251 5.82 -1.51 -17.42
N ARG A 252 4.54 -1.73 -17.78
CA ARG A 252 3.88 -1.01 -18.89
C ARG A 252 3.58 0.44 -18.53
N ALA A 253 2.93 0.67 -17.40
CA ALA A 253 2.59 2.00 -16.93
C ALA A 253 3.84 2.80 -16.52
N GLY A 254 4.83 2.14 -15.94
CA GLY A 254 6.12 2.73 -15.61
C GLY A 254 6.85 3.25 -16.85
N ALA A 255 6.92 2.47 -17.93
CA ALA A 255 7.48 2.89 -19.21
C ALA A 255 6.81 4.14 -19.81
N GLN A 256 5.59 4.45 -19.41
CA GLN A 256 4.84 5.63 -19.81
C GLN A 256 4.91 6.77 -18.77
N GLY A 257 5.71 6.61 -17.70
CA GLY A 257 5.86 7.59 -16.63
C GLY A 257 4.67 7.70 -15.68
N VAL A 258 3.73 6.75 -15.73
CA VAL A 258 2.55 6.71 -14.84
C VAL A 258 2.98 6.37 -13.41
N GLY A 259 2.33 6.98 -12.42
CA GLY A 259 2.46 6.60 -11.01
C GLY A 259 3.55 7.34 -10.25
N ARG A 260 4.12 8.44 -10.79
CA ARG A 260 4.96 9.38 -10.02
C ARG A 260 4.09 10.25 -9.12
N ILE A 261 4.38 10.26 -7.84
CA ILE A 261 3.66 11.04 -6.84
C ILE A 261 4.69 11.80 -6.00
N ASP A 262 4.49 13.09 -5.82
CA ASP A 262 5.24 13.96 -4.91
C ASP A 262 4.25 14.59 -3.96
N MET A 263 4.33 14.27 -2.68
CA MET A 263 3.39 14.78 -1.69
C MET A 263 4.06 15.10 -0.35
N VAL A 264 3.41 15.95 0.39
CA VAL A 264 3.71 16.19 1.80
C VAL A 264 2.60 15.53 2.60
N GLU A 265 2.94 14.51 3.37
CA GLU A 265 1.99 13.73 4.16
C GLU A 265 2.07 14.01 5.65
N ASP A 266 0.97 13.77 6.35
CA ASP A 266 0.91 13.84 7.81
C ASP A 266 1.30 12.50 8.43
N ARG A 267 2.49 12.42 9.07
CA ARG A 267 2.93 11.22 9.78
C ARG A 267 2.19 11.03 11.11
N LEU A 268 1.97 9.78 11.51
CA LEU A 268 1.36 9.40 12.79
C LEU A 268 2.02 10.06 14.00
N VAL A 269 3.32 10.27 13.93
CA VAL A 269 4.10 10.92 15.00
C VAL A 269 3.94 12.44 15.05
N GLY A 270 3.03 13.02 14.25
CA GLY A 270 2.63 14.42 14.33
C GLY A 270 3.52 15.39 13.56
N ILE A 271 4.33 14.90 12.61
CA ILE A 271 5.15 15.74 11.74
C ILE A 271 4.72 15.59 10.28
N LYS A 272 4.95 16.63 9.48
CA LYS A 272 4.83 16.55 8.02
C LYS A 272 6.13 16.07 7.42
N SER A 273 6.04 15.20 6.41
CA SER A 273 7.19 14.76 5.62
C SER A 273 6.86 14.77 4.14
N ARG A 274 7.87 15.05 3.32
CA ARG A 274 7.76 14.93 1.87
C ARG A 274 8.21 13.55 1.46
N GLU A 275 7.37 12.91 0.67
CA GLU A 275 7.58 11.59 0.13
C GLU A 275 7.44 11.63 -1.39
N ILE A 276 8.34 10.95 -2.09
CA ILE A 276 8.21 10.66 -3.52
C ILE A 276 7.84 9.20 -3.64
N TYR A 277 6.80 8.91 -4.42
CA TYR A 277 6.38 7.55 -4.70
C TYR A 277 6.41 7.24 -6.18
N GLU A 278 6.67 5.98 -6.48
CA GLU A 278 6.49 5.37 -7.79
C GLU A 278 5.58 4.16 -7.63
N ALA A 279 4.36 4.24 -8.12
CA ALA A 279 3.36 3.18 -7.97
C ALA A 279 2.56 2.97 -9.28
N PRO A 280 3.24 2.64 -10.40
CA PRO A 280 2.60 2.65 -11.72
C PRO A 280 1.47 1.64 -11.85
N GLY A 281 1.67 0.40 -11.40
CA GLY A 281 0.63 -0.64 -11.44
C GLY A 281 -0.54 -0.32 -10.52
N ALA A 282 -0.27 0.16 -9.30
CA ALA A 282 -1.30 0.52 -8.34
C ALA A 282 -2.21 1.65 -8.88
N VAL A 283 -1.61 2.72 -9.42
CA VAL A 283 -2.36 3.85 -9.99
C VAL A 283 -3.22 3.40 -11.17
N ALA A 284 -2.65 2.62 -12.11
CA ALA A 284 -3.40 2.13 -13.26
C ALA A 284 -4.56 1.19 -12.85
N LEU A 285 -4.33 0.28 -11.89
CA LEU A 285 -5.36 -0.63 -11.37
C LEU A 285 -6.48 0.11 -10.66
N ILE A 286 -6.17 1.08 -9.79
CA ILE A 286 -7.17 1.87 -9.06
C ILE A 286 -8.04 2.68 -10.02
N GLU A 287 -7.45 3.31 -11.05
CA GLU A 287 -8.21 4.05 -12.07
C GLU A 287 -9.14 3.14 -12.87
N ALA A 288 -8.66 1.96 -13.27
CA ALA A 288 -9.48 0.97 -13.98
C ALA A 288 -10.62 0.44 -13.11
N HIS A 289 -10.32 0.08 -11.86
CA HIS A 289 -11.29 -0.45 -10.91
C HIS A 289 -12.41 0.54 -10.60
N ARG A 290 -12.07 1.80 -10.32
CA ARG A 290 -13.04 2.89 -10.13
C ARG A 290 -13.96 3.08 -11.34
N ALA A 291 -13.41 2.97 -12.55
CA ALA A 291 -14.19 3.09 -13.77
C ALA A 291 -15.16 1.93 -13.95
N LEU A 292 -14.82 0.73 -13.50
CA LEU A 292 -15.70 -0.44 -13.52
C LEU A 292 -16.79 -0.36 -12.45
N GLU A 293 -16.45 0.05 -11.24
CA GLU A 293 -17.43 0.30 -10.16
C GLU A 293 -18.50 1.32 -10.58
N ALA A 294 -18.11 2.36 -11.30
CA ALA A 294 -19.05 3.38 -11.80
C ALA A 294 -20.11 2.81 -12.76
N VAL A 295 -19.84 1.66 -13.39
CA VAL A 295 -20.79 0.97 -14.30
C VAL A 295 -21.60 -0.09 -13.58
N THR A 296 -21.06 -0.71 -12.52
CA THR A 296 -21.61 -1.92 -11.92
C THR A 296 -22.32 -1.70 -10.59
N LEU A 297 -21.93 -0.69 -9.82
CA LEU A 297 -22.53 -0.45 -8.51
C LEU A 297 -23.78 0.43 -8.59
N GLU A 298 -24.80 0.10 -7.79
CA GLU A 298 -25.97 0.92 -7.62
C GLU A 298 -25.59 2.26 -6.97
N ARG A 299 -26.30 3.33 -7.32
CA ARG A 299 -25.98 4.72 -6.94
C ARG A 299 -25.77 4.93 -5.44
N MET A 300 -26.62 4.36 -4.58
CA MET A 300 -26.53 4.56 -3.12
C MET A 300 -25.36 3.75 -2.55
N GLN A 301 -25.19 2.52 -3.03
CA GLN A 301 -24.07 1.66 -2.65
C GLN A 301 -22.74 2.29 -3.06
N HIS A 302 -22.62 2.79 -4.29
CA HIS A 302 -21.41 3.45 -4.78
C HIS A 302 -21.07 4.71 -3.97
N ARG A 303 -22.07 5.56 -3.66
CA ARG A 303 -21.85 6.75 -2.82
C ARG A 303 -21.36 6.40 -1.43
N TYR A 304 -21.96 5.40 -0.81
CA TYR A 304 -21.58 4.99 0.54
C TYR A 304 -20.18 4.36 0.55
N LYS A 305 -19.86 3.49 -0.40
CA LYS A 305 -18.52 2.92 -0.55
C LYS A 305 -17.47 4.02 -0.69
N ARG A 306 -17.67 4.99 -1.58
CA ARG A 306 -16.76 6.13 -1.75
C ARG A 306 -16.54 6.94 -0.48
N SER A 307 -17.53 7.06 0.38
CA SER A 307 -17.38 7.74 1.67
C SER A 307 -16.52 6.97 2.67
N MET A 308 -16.37 5.66 2.48
CA MET A 308 -15.56 4.79 3.33
C MET A 308 -14.11 4.65 2.85
N GLU A 309 -13.82 4.88 1.58
CA GLU A 309 -12.50 4.65 0.97
C GLU A 309 -11.38 5.39 1.72
N GLN A 310 -11.61 6.65 2.08
CA GLN A 310 -10.63 7.44 2.85
C GLN A 310 -10.42 6.85 4.25
N THR A 311 -11.49 6.53 4.98
CA THR A 311 -11.38 5.94 6.32
C THR A 311 -10.65 4.59 6.28
N TRP A 312 -10.89 3.78 5.25
CA TRP A 312 -10.17 2.52 5.06
C TRP A 312 -8.68 2.75 4.83
N ALA A 313 -8.32 3.73 3.99
CA ALA A 313 -6.93 4.10 3.73
C ALA A 313 -6.25 4.64 5.00
N ASP A 314 -6.94 5.49 5.76
CA ASP A 314 -6.46 6.05 7.03
C ASP A 314 -6.18 4.92 8.04
N LEU A 315 -7.08 3.97 8.20
CA LEU A 315 -6.86 2.82 9.10
C LEU A 315 -5.61 2.02 8.74
N VAL A 316 -5.36 1.79 7.46
CA VAL A 316 -4.15 1.07 7.01
C VAL A 316 -2.90 1.91 7.25
N TYR A 317 -2.94 3.18 6.89
CA TYR A 317 -1.83 4.11 7.12
C TYR A 317 -1.46 4.19 8.59
N GLU A 318 -2.48 4.22 9.48
CA GLU A 318 -2.40 4.34 10.93
C GLU A 318 -2.20 2.99 11.67
N ALA A 319 -1.67 1.98 10.99
CA ALA A 319 -1.36 0.70 11.59
C ALA A 319 -2.58 -0.14 12.09
N GLN A 320 -3.79 0.18 11.65
CA GLN A 320 -5.03 -0.46 12.10
C GLN A 320 -5.47 -1.63 11.21
N TRP A 321 -4.54 -2.28 10.49
CA TRP A 321 -4.84 -3.41 9.58
C TRP A 321 -5.65 -4.51 10.26
N TYR A 322 -5.31 -4.86 11.50
CA TYR A 322 -5.96 -5.93 12.27
C TYR A 322 -7.11 -5.43 13.17
N SER A 323 -7.56 -4.17 13.03
CA SER A 323 -8.60 -3.60 13.87
C SER A 323 -10.00 -4.17 13.56
N PRO A 324 -10.91 -4.21 14.54
CA PRO A 324 -12.29 -4.62 14.32
C PRO A 324 -13.03 -3.76 13.28
N LEU A 325 -12.75 -2.44 13.25
CA LEU A 325 -13.39 -1.52 12.29
C LEU A 325 -12.98 -1.87 10.87
N LYS A 326 -11.66 -2.03 10.60
CA LYS A 326 -11.18 -2.41 9.27
C LYS A 326 -11.80 -3.71 8.80
N ARG A 327 -11.88 -4.73 9.64
CA ARG A 327 -12.53 -6.02 9.32
C ARG A 327 -14.00 -5.86 8.94
N SER A 328 -14.74 -4.97 9.62
CA SER A 328 -16.14 -4.69 9.28
C SER A 328 -16.26 -3.97 7.94
N MET A 329 -15.33 -3.05 7.65
CA MET A 329 -15.26 -2.35 6.37
C MET A 329 -14.88 -3.31 5.23
N ASP A 330 -13.93 -4.22 5.47
CA ASP A 330 -13.56 -5.26 4.49
C ASP A 330 -14.77 -6.10 4.08
N ALA A 331 -15.57 -6.54 5.04
CA ALA A 331 -16.77 -7.32 4.77
C ALA A 331 -17.80 -6.55 3.92
N PHE A 332 -17.98 -5.25 4.19
CA PHE A 332 -18.83 -4.39 3.36
C PHE A 332 -18.26 -4.22 1.96
N ILE A 333 -16.98 -3.89 1.84
CA ILE A 333 -16.31 -3.69 0.55
C ILE A 333 -16.37 -4.96 -0.27
N GLU A 334 -16.04 -6.11 0.31
CA GLU A 334 -16.08 -7.41 -0.37
C GLU A 334 -17.48 -7.72 -0.93
N ASP A 335 -18.54 -7.47 -0.16
CA ASP A 335 -19.91 -7.64 -0.65
C ASP A 335 -20.24 -6.77 -1.87
N THR A 336 -19.69 -5.55 -1.94
CA THR A 336 -19.90 -4.64 -3.10
C THR A 336 -19.26 -5.16 -4.37
N GLN A 337 -18.24 -6.02 -4.27
CA GLN A 337 -17.44 -6.45 -5.43
C GLN A 337 -18.05 -7.60 -6.23
N ARG A 338 -19.09 -8.26 -5.75
CA ARG A 338 -19.73 -9.42 -6.42
C ARG A 338 -20.06 -9.18 -7.89
N TYR A 339 -20.42 -7.96 -8.23
CA TYR A 339 -20.82 -7.56 -9.60
C TYR A 339 -19.81 -6.65 -10.30
N VAL A 340 -18.66 -6.41 -9.68
CA VAL A 340 -17.57 -5.62 -10.30
C VAL A 340 -16.78 -6.54 -11.24
N ASN A 341 -17.44 -6.89 -12.36
CA ASN A 341 -16.95 -7.80 -13.40
C ASN A 341 -16.99 -7.11 -14.76
N GLY A 342 -15.95 -7.27 -15.55
CA GLY A 342 -15.91 -6.73 -16.90
C GLY A 342 -14.53 -6.28 -17.36
N ASP A 343 -14.51 -5.62 -18.51
CA ASP A 343 -13.29 -5.16 -19.16
C ASP A 343 -13.19 -3.64 -19.12
N ILE A 344 -12.00 -3.16 -18.81
CA ILE A 344 -11.62 -1.76 -18.89
C ILE A 344 -10.50 -1.61 -19.90
N ARG A 345 -10.73 -0.79 -20.92
CA ARG A 345 -9.71 -0.40 -21.90
C ARG A 345 -9.12 0.94 -21.47
N MET A 346 -7.81 1.00 -21.35
CA MET A 346 -7.05 2.18 -20.94
C MET A 346 -5.96 2.50 -21.95
N VAL A 347 -5.57 3.77 -22.00
CA VAL A 347 -4.35 4.24 -22.65
C VAL A 347 -3.39 4.75 -21.57
N LEU A 348 -2.20 4.19 -21.57
CA LEU A 348 -1.07 4.60 -20.73
C LEU A 348 -0.17 5.51 -21.57
N HIS A 349 0.00 6.78 -21.17
CA HIS A 349 0.81 7.72 -21.93
C HIS A 349 1.11 8.99 -21.15
N GLY A 350 2.35 9.45 -21.22
CA GLY A 350 2.76 10.76 -20.69
C GLY A 350 2.40 10.97 -19.20
N GLY A 351 2.65 9.96 -18.37
CA GLY A 351 2.36 10.00 -16.92
C GLY A 351 0.89 9.77 -16.55
N ARG A 352 0.05 9.40 -17.50
CA ARG A 352 -1.40 9.22 -17.26
C ARG A 352 -1.87 7.82 -17.65
N ALA A 353 -2.78 7.29 -16.85
CA ALA A 353 -3.58 6.11 -17.15
C ALA A 353 -5.02 6.59 -17.44
N THR A 354 -5.44 6.57 -18.69
CA THR A 354 -6.73 7.14 -19.12
C THR A 354 -7.68 6.04 -19.58
N VAL A 355 -8.83 5.92 -18.93
CA VAL A 355 -9.87 4.97 -19.31
C VAL A 355 -10.64 5.51 -20.50
N ASN A 356 -10.67 4.73 -21.61
CA ASN A 356 -11.37 5.07 -22.85
C ASN A 356 -12.38 4.01 -23.32
N GLY A 357 -12.58 2.91 -22.56
CA GLY A 357 -13.62 1.92 -22.82
C GLY A 357 -14.00 1.13 -21.56
N ARG A 358 -15.28 0.75 -21.46
CA ARG A 358 -15.86 -0.03 -20.37
C ARG A 358 -16.83 -1.03 -20.96
N ARG A 359 -16.76 -2.27 -20.49
CA ARG A 359 -17.70 -3.33 -20.87
C ARG A 359 -17.96 -4.23 -19.68
N SER A 360 -19.23 -4.47 -19.34
CA SER A 360 -19.64 -5.34 -18.26
C SER A 360 -21.00 -5.95 -18.55
N GLU A 361 -21.12 -7.26 -18.37
CA GLU A 361 -22.41 -7.97 -18.45
C GLU A 361 -23.21 -7.83 -17.15
N THR A 362 -22.55 -7.46 -16.04
CA THR A 362 -23.17 -7.17 -14.75
C THR A 362 -23.41 -5.68 -14.53
N GLY A 363 -23.14 -4.86 -15.56
CA GLY A 363 -23.30 -3.41 -15.50
C GLY A 363 -24.75 -2.97 -15.40
N LEU A 364 -24.97 -1.83 -14.75
CA LEU A 364 -26.28 -1.16 -14.64
C LEU A 364 -26.49 -0.10 -15.73
N TYR A 365 -25.54 0.02 -16.66
CA TYR A 365 -25.66 0.93 -17.79
C TYR A 365 -26.50 0.26 -18.89
N ASP A 366 -27.70 0.80 -19.11
CA ASP A 366 -28.58 0.40 -20.21
C ASP A 366 -28.50 1.46 -21.32
N PHE A 367 -28.02 1.03 -22.50
CA PHE A 367 -27.86 1.92 -23.64
C PHE A 367 -29.20 2.52 -24.09
N ASN A 368 -30.28 1.73 -24.10
CA ASN A 368 -31.59 2.18 -24.56
C ASN A 368 -32.28 3.18 -23.62
N LEU A 369 -31.93 3.11 -22.30
CA LEU A 369 -32.38 4.10 -21.33
C LEU A 369 -31.50 5.36 -21.32
N ALA A 370 -30.26 5.27 -21.77
CA ALA A 370 -29.29 6.36 -21.70
C ALA A 370 -29.14 7.16 -22.99
N THR A 371 -29.56 6.60 -24.14
CA THR A 371 -29.42 7.23 -25.45
C THR A 371 -30.39 8.38 -25.66
N TYR A 372 -29.96 9.38 -26.42
CA TYR A 372 -30.84 10.44 -26.95
C TYR A 372 -31.25 10.21 -28.42
N GLU A 373 -30.84 9.06 -28.99
CA GLU A 373 -31.11 8.69 -30.38
C GLU A 373 -32.42 7.91 -30.54
N SER A 374 -32.73 7.55 -31.75
CA SER A 374 -33.87 6.68 -32.07
C SER A 374 -33.70 5.32 -31.36
N GLY A 375 -34.64 4.93 -30.53
CA GLY A 375 -34.58 3.70 -29.70
C GLY A 375 -34.54 3.99 -28.19
N ASP A 376 -34.56 5.28 -27.80
CA ASP A 376 -34.78 5.67 -26.40
C ASP A 376 -36.06 5.03 -25.85
N THR A 377 -35.92 4.27 -24.76
CA THR A 377 -37.04 3.63 -24.08
C THR A 377 -37.41 4.34 -22.75
N PHE A 378 -36.72 5.44 -22.41
CA PHE A 378 -36.98 6.18 -21.21
C PHE A 378 -38.25 7.02 -21.34
N ASP A 379 -39.24 6.82 -20.46
CA ASP A 379 -40.45 7.63 -20.41
C ASP A 379 -40.14 9.02 -19.78
N GLN A 380 -39.84 9.99 -20.62
CA GLN A 380 -39.53 11.35 -20.22
C GLN A 380 -40.69 12.06 -19.51
N SER A 381 -41.96 11.61 -19.72
CA SER A 381 -43.13 12.21 -19.06
C SER A 381 -43.14 12.00 -17.55
N SER A 382 -42.57 10.90 -17.08
CA SER A 382 -42.43 10.57 -15.64
C SER A 382 -41.53 11.54 -14.90
N SER A 383 -40.62 12.20 -15.59
CA SER A 383 -39.68 13.18 -14.97
C SER A 383 -40.39 14.38 -14.37
N ARG A 384 -41.49 14.82 -14.98
CA ARG A 384 -42.25 16.00 -14.49
C ARG A 384 -42.79 15.78 -13.08
N GLY A 385 -43.46 14.66 -12.85
CA GLY A 385 -44.00 14.35 -11.52
C GLY A 385 -42.89 14.17 -10.46
N PHE A 386 -41.80 13.52 -10.84
CA PHE A 386 -40.64 13.39 -9.97
C PHE A 386 -40.05 14.74 -9.58
N ILE A 387 -39.85 15.67 -10.54
CA ILE A 387 -39.29 17.01 -10.28
C ILE A 387 -40.19 17.80 -9.34
N GLU A 388 -41.53 17.74 -9.53
CA GLU A 388 -42.50 18.43 -8.68
C GLU A 388 -42.40 17.98 -7.21
N ILE A 389 -42.35 16.67 -6.96
CA ILE A 389 -42.23 16.10 -5.63
C ILE A 389 -40.86 16.37 -5.03
N TYR A 390 -39.79 16.10 -5.77
CA TYR A 390 -38.41 16.28 -5.33
C TYR A 390 -38.10 17.73 -4.97
N GLY A 391 -38.61 18.69 -5.76
CA GLY A 391 -38.41 20.12 -5.55
C GLY A 391 -39.34 20.76 -4.50
N MET A 392 -40.30 20.02 -3.92
CA MET A 392 -41.33 20.59 -3.04
C MET A 392 -40.76 21.32 -1.83
N GLN A 393 -39.82 20.69 -1.10
CA GLN A 393 -39.21 21.33 0.07
C GLN A 393 -38.39 22.59 -0.29
N SER A 394 -37.66 22.56 -1.41
CA SER A 394 -36.90 23.69 -1.90
C SER A 394 -37.82 24.86 -2.27
N LYS A 395 -38.96 24.58 -2.93
CA LYS A 395 -40.00 25.57 -3.23
C LYS A 395 -40.59 26.20 -1.97
N LEU A 396 -40.91 25.39 -0.97
CA LEU A 396 -41.45 25.89 0.32
C LEU A 396 -40.42 26.74 1.08
N ALA A 397 -39.15 26.31 1.09
CA ALA A 397 -38.06 27.09 1.70
C ALA A 397 -37.89 28.45 1.01
N ALA A 398 -37.85 28.48 -0.32
CA ALA A 398 -37.78 29.74 -1.07
C ALA A 398 -38.99 30.66 -0.80
N ALA A 399 -40.20 30.10 -0.78
CA ALA A 399 -41.41 30.89 -0.45
C ALA A 399 -41.42 31.43 0.98
N ARG A 400 -40.84 30.70 1.94
CA ARG A 400 -40.62 31.19 3.32
C ARG A 400 -39.65 32.37 3.34
N ASP A 401 -38.53 32.26 2.64
CA ASP A 401 -37.49 33.28 2.62
C ASP A 401 -38.03 34.60 2.01
N VAL A 402 -38.80 34.49 0.91
CA VAL A 402 -39.50 35.68 0.34
C VAL A 402 -40.47 36.31 1.35
N ARG A 403 -41.28 35.52 2.07
CA ARG A 403 -42.18 36.07 3.08
C ARG A 403 -41.44 36.72 4.26
N ALA A 404 -40.23 36.25 4.56
CA ALA A 404 -39.40 36.85 5.60
C ALA A 404 -38.62 38.08 5.15
N GLY A 405 -38.83 38.57 3.93
CA GLY A 405 -38.09 39.71 3.36
C GLY A 405 -36.63 39.40 3.01
N ASN A 406 -36.23 38.13 2.99
CA ASN A 406 -34.90 37.68 2.57
C ASN A 406 -34.92 37.48 1.05
N ASP A 407 -34.81 38.58 0.30
CA ASP A 407 -34.62 38.50 -1.16
C ASP A 407 -33.20 38.02 -1.45
N ARG A 408 -33.10 36.87 -2.12
CA ARG A 408 -31.80 36.28 -2.51
C ARG A 408 -31.22 36.91 -3.78
N GLY A 409 -31.89 37.88 -4.36
CA GLY A 409 -31.36 38.65 -5.49
C GLY A 409 -31.15 37.85 -6.79
N PHE A 410 -32.02 36.86 -7.08
CA PHE A 410 -32.03 36.12 -8.35
C PHE A 410 -32.99 36.81 -9.34
#